data_0749c10bc4fb0fa1f7f8f9471787756d
#
_entry.id   0749c10bc4fb0fa1f7f8f9471787756d
#
_cell.length_a   1.000
_cell.length_b   1.000
_cell.length_c   1.000
_cell.angle_alpha   90.00
_cell.angle_beta   90.00
_cell.angle_gamma   90.00
#
_symmetry.space_group_name_H-M   'P 1'
#
loop_
_entity.id
_entity.type
_entity.pdbx_description
1 polymer ?
#
loop_
_entity_poly.entity_id
_entity_poly.type
_entity_poly.pdbx_seq_one_letter_code
_entity_poly.pdbx_strand_id
1 'polypeptide(L)'
;MKRDYDSVYQQLAALLEGETDPVVRMAEIAAVLHETFGFWWTGFYRVAPRPEGGTELLLGPFQGPVACIHIPYARGVCGTAWARHKTIVVPDVEQFPGHIACSAESRSEIVVPVFNEIGAVTAVLDIDSRELAAFSDDDVPGLEKIVSLL
;
A
#
# COMPACT_ATOMS: atom_id res chain seq x y z
N MET A 1 -13.79 -3.83 15.56
CA MET A 1 -14.69 -4.24 14.46
C MET A 1 -13.89 -4.51 13.21
N LYS A 2 -14.10 -5.63 12.57
CA LYS A 2 -13.41 -6.00 11.35
C LYS A 2 -13.97 -5.24 10.15
N ARG A 3 -13.09 -4.81 9.25
CA ARG A 3 -13.50 -4.19 8.00
C ARG A 3 -13.96 -5.25 7.01
N ASP A 4 -15.01 -4.94 6.24
CA ASP A 4 -15.56 -5.87 5.25
C ASP A 4 -14.78 -5.78 3.92
N TYR A 5 -13.63 -6.40 3.88
CA TYR A 5 -12.80 -6.45 2.68
C TYR A 5 -13.39 -7.34 1.58
N ASP A 6 -14.19 -8.33 1.95
CA ASP A 6 -14.79 -9.24 0.96
C ASP A 6 -15.76 -8.48 0.03
N SER A 7 -16.60 -7.60 0.59
CA SER A 7 -17.49 -6.75 -0.22
C SER A 7 -16.70 -5.82 -1.13
N VAL A 8 -15.62 -5.24 -0.62
CA VAL A 8 -14.75 -4.36 -1.41
C VAL A 8 -14.07 -5.15 -2.54
N TYR A 9 -13.58 -6.36 -2.24
CA TYR A 9 -12.98 -7.21 -3.26
C TYR A 9 -13.97 -7.51 -4.39
N GLN A 10 -15.20 -7.89 -4.06
CA GLN A 10 -16.21 -8.20 -5.06
C GLN A 10 -16.57 -6.98 -5.91
N GLN A 11 -16.71 -5.83 -5.28
CA GLN A 11 -16.96 -4.56 -5.97
C GLN A 11 -15.83 -4.23 -6.94
N LEU A 12 -14.58 -4.35 -6.50
CA LEU A 12 -13.41 -4.06 -7.31
C LEU A 12 -13.25 -5.07 -8.45
N ALA A 13 -13.46 -6.36 -8.18
CA ALA A 13 -13.39 -7.39 -9.21
C ALA A 13 -14.36 -7.13 -10.34
N ALA A 14 -15.59 -6.71 -10.01
CA ALA A 14 -16.59 -6.36 -11.03
C ALA A 14 -16.21 -5.08 -11.77
N LEU A 15 -15.77 -4.05 -11.04
CA LEU A 15 -15.38 -2.76 -11.62
C LEU A 15 -14.22 -2.89 -12.59
N LEU A 16 -13.25 -3.73 -12.24
CA LEU A 16 -12.00 -3.87 -12.99
C LEU A 16 -12.04 -5.00 -14.04
N GLU A 17 -13.16 -5.66 -14.20
CA GLU A 17 -13.31 -6.74 -15.19
C GLU A 17 -12.93 -6.25 -16.58
N GLY A 18 -11.97 -6.93 -17.22
CA GLY A 18 -11.51 -6.57 -18.57
C GLY A 18 -10.50 -5.43 -18.62
N GLU A 19 -10.25 -4.74 -17.50
CA GLU A 19 -9.26 -3.66 -17.46
C GLU A 19 -7.85 -4.25 -17.28
N THR A 20 -6.92 -3.86 -18.15
CA THR A 20 -5.54 -4.37 -18.10
C THR A 20 -4.49 -3.34 -17.69
N ASP A 21 -4.85 -2.06 -17.65
CA ASP A 21 -3.90 -1.01 -17.30
C ASP A 21 -3.64 -0.99 -15.78
N PRO A 22 -2.39 -1.22 -15.33
CA PRO A 22 -2.10 -1.24 -13.89
C PRO A 22 -2.37 0.09 -13.19
N VAL A 23 -2.21 1.22 -13.88
CA VAL A 23 -2.47 2.54 -13.30
C VAL A 23 -3.96 2.69 -12.99
N VAL A 24 -4.81 2.29 -13.91
CA VAL A 24 -6.27 2.32 -13.71
C VAL A 24 -6.66 1.42 -12.53
N ARG A 25 -6.11 0.21 -12.48
CA ARG A 25 -6.40 -0.73 -11.40
C ARG A 25 -5.96 -0.17 -10.05
N MET A 26 -4.76 0.37 -9.95
CA MET A 26 -4.25 1.00 -8.71
C MET A 26 -5.12 2.19 -8.30
N ALA A 27 -5.51 3.04 -9.25
CA ALA A 27 -6.30 4.23 -8.96
C ALA A 27 -7.67 3.86 -8.38
N GLU A 28 -8.35 2.88 -8.96
CA GLU A 28 -9.66 2.45 -8.49
C GLU A 28 -9.57 1.72 -7.14
N ILE A 29 -8.57 0.87 -6.95
CA ILE A 29 -8.36 0.19 -5.67
C ILE A 29 -8.11 1.22 -4.56
N ALA A 30 -7.24 2.19 -4.81
CA ALA A 30 -6.95 3.23 -3.83
C ALA A 30 -8.21 4.04 -3.49
N ALA A 31 -8.99 4.43 -4.50
CA ALA A 31 -10.20 5.22 -4.30
C ALA A 31 -11.26 4.45 -3.50
N VAL A 32 -11.54 3.21 -3.87
CA VAL A 32 -12.58 2.42 -3.20
C VAL A 32 -12.21 2.13 -1.75
N LEU A 33 -10.95 1.74 -1.49
CA LEU A 33 -10.48 1.51 -0.12
C LEU A 33 -10.56 2.78 0.73
N HIS A 34 -10.09 3.89 0.17
CA HIS A 34 -10.06 5.17 0.86
C HIS A 34 -11.45 5.65 1.25
N GLU A 35 -12.38 5.62 0.30
CA GLU A 35 -13.77 6.05 0.53
C GLU A 35 -14.54 5.11 1.46
N THR A 36 -14.38 3.79 1.25
CA THR A 36 -15.16 2.80 2.02
C THR A 36 -14.80 2.84 3.51
N PHE A 37 -13.50 2.92 3.82
CA PHE A 37 -13.05 2.78 5.20
C PHE A 37 -12.64 4.10 5.85
N GLY A 38 -12.63 5.20 5.10
CA GLY A 38 -12.26 6.51 5.63
C GLY A 38 -10.80 6.60 6.07
N PHE A 39 -9.91 5.92 5.34
CA PHE A 39 -8.48 6.00 5.63
C PHE A 39 -7.97 7.42 5.39
N TRP A 40 -6.89 7.79 6.08
CA TRP A 40 -6.29 9.11 5.93
C TRP A 40 -5.45 9.22 4.66
N TRP A 41 -4.68 8.16 4.34
CA TRP A 41 -3.90 8.07 3.11
C TRP A 41 -3.93 6.65 2.59
N THR A 42 -4.17 6.47 1.29
CA THR A 42 -4.25 5.16 0.65
C THR A 42 -3.64 5.25 -0.73
N GLY A 43 -2.59 4.50 -0.99
CA GLY A 43 -1.96 4.58 -2.31
C GLY A 43 -0.92 3.52 -2.55
N PHE A 44 -0.34 3.61 -3.74
CA PHE A 44 0.64 2.64 -4.23
C PHE A 44 1.97 3.31 -4.48
N TYR A 45 3.04 2.58 -4.16
CA TYR A 45 4.38 2.85 -4.62
C TYR A 45 4.80 1.72 -5.55
N ARG A 46 5.37 2.06 -6.72
CA ARG A 46 5.74 1.10 -7.76
C ARG A 46 7.24 0.91 -7.77
N VAL A 47 7.69 -0.34 -7.97
CA VAL A 47 9.11 -0.60 -8.22
C VAL A 47 9.45 -0.07 -9.61
N ALA A 48 10.36 0.90 -9.68
CA ALA A 48 10.70 1.61 -10.89
C ALA A 48 12.23 1.81 -11.01
N PRO A 49 12.76 1.90 -12.24
CA PRO A 49 14.19 2.12 -12.40
C PRO A 49 14.60 3.52 -11.95
N ARG A 50 15.80 3.63 -11.38
CA ARG A 50 16.41 4.90 -11.00
C ARG A 50 17.29 5.40 -12.14
N PRO A 51 17.37 6.72 -12.36
CA PRO A 51 18.26 7.28 -13.40
C PRO A 51 19.72 6.88 -13.22
N GLU A 52 20.19 6.77 -11.97
CA GLU A 52 21.58 6.41 -11.66
C GLU A 52 21.83 4.90 -11.58
N GLY A 53 20.82 4.08 -11.88
CA GLY A 53 20.90 2.62 -11.85
C GLY A 53 20.17 2.01 -10.64
N GLY A 54 19.80 0.73 -10.78
CA GLY A 54 19.00 0.03 -9.76
C GLY A 54 17.53 0.43 -9.79
N THR A 55 16.81 0.07 -8.74
CA THR A 55 15.36 0.33 -8.61
C THR A 55 15.05 1.01 -7.29
N GLU A 56 13.89 1.64 -7.25
CA GLU A 56 13.34 2.31 -6.08
C GLU A 56 11.82 2.15 -6.08
N LEU A 57 11.17 2.51 -4.98
CA LEU A 57 9.72 2.70 -4.97
C LEU A 57 9.42 4.14 -5.40
N LEU A 58 8.60 4.26 -6.43
CA LEU A 58 8.18 5.55 -6.98
C LEU A 58 6.68 5.71 -6.77
N LEU A 59 6.28 6.89 -6.30
CA LEU A 59 4.88 7.19 -6.01
C LEU A 59 3.99 6.90 -7.21
N GLY A 60 2.91 6.19 -6.97
CA GLY A 60 1.87 5.86 -7.95
C GLY A 60 0.52 6.49 -7.55
N PRO A 61 -0.59 5.95 -8.04
CA PRO A 61 -1.91 6.47 -7.71
C PRO A 61 -2.19 6.42 -6.20
N PHE A 62 -2.72 7.53 -5.65
CA PHE A 62 -3.04 7.61 -4.23
C PHE A 62 -4.18 8.57 -3.97
N GLN A 63 -4.75 8.46 -2.77
CA GLN A 63 -5.76 9.34 -2.20
C GLN A 63 -5.22 9.86 -0.87
N GLY A 64 -5.32 11.16 -0.64
CA GLY A 64 -4.86 11.78 0.60
C GLY A 64 -3.90 12.94 0.37
N PRO A 65 -3.25 13.44 1.44
CA PRO A 65 -2.30 14.55 1.33
C PRO A 65 -1.02 14.16 0.59
N VAL A 66 -0.21 15.18 0.26
CA VAL A 66 1.07 14.97 -0.43
C VAL A 66 1.94 13.95 0.30
N ALA A 67 2.73 13.21 -0.46
CA ALA A 67 3.53 12.08 0.04
C ALA A 67 4.96 12.14 -0.49
N CYS A 68 5.84 11.30 0.07
CA CYS A 68 7.17 11.10 -0.46
C CYS A 68 7.07 10.58 -1.90
N ILE A 69 7.97 11.05 -2.77
CA ILE A 69 7.95 10.64 -4.18
C ILE A 69 8.82 9.41 -4.41
N HIS A 70 9.99 9.34 -3.76
CA HIS A 70 10.97 8.28 -3.94
C HIS A 70 11.28 7.61 -2.60
N ILE A 71 11.23 6.27 -2.55
CA ILE A 71 11.60 5.50 -1.36
C ILE A 71 12.65 4.47 -1.73
N PRO A 72 13.83 4.53 -1.08
CA PRO A 72 14.91 3.57 -1.35
C PRO A 72 14.56 2.15 -0.90
N TYR A 73 15.21 1.17 -1.51
CA TYR A 73 15.06 -0.25 -1.13
C TYR A 73 15.37 -0.45 0.36
N ALA A 74 14.54 -1.25 1.02
CA ALA A 74 14.68 -1.64 2.43
C ALA A 74 14.60 -0.47 3.42
N ARG A 75 14.13 0.72 3.00
CA ARG A 75 14.02 1.91 3.86
C ARG A 75 12.55 2.19 4.19
N GLY A 76 12.31 2.53 5.46
CA GLY A 76 10.96 2.79 5.93
C GLY A 76 10.08 1.54 5.92
N VAL A 77 8.78 1.70 6.16
CA VAL A 77 7.84 0.58 6.18
C VAL A 77 7.64 0.03 4.76
N CYS A 78 7.44 0.91 3.78
CA CYS A 78 7.26 0.50 2.38
C CYS A 78 8.48 -0.25 1.85
N GLY A 79 9.67 0.30 2.04
CA GLY A 79 10.91 -0.35 1.60
C GLY A 79 11.16 -1.68 2.31
N THR A 80 10.77 -1.78 3.57
CA THR A 80 10.90 -3.02 4.35
C THR A 80 9.94 -4.10 3.84
N ALA A 81 8.68 -3.75 3.55
CA ALA A 81 7.72 -4.69 2.98
C ALA A 81 8.22 -5.23 1.64
N TRP A 82 8.78 -4.35 0.81
CA TRP A 82 9.40 -4.75 -0.46
C TRP A 82 10.54 -5.73 -0.24
N ALA A 83 11.49 -5.39 0.64
CA ALA A 83 12.66 -6.23 0.89
C ALA A 83 12.31 -7.59 1.50
N ARG A 84 11.34 -7.63 2.39
CA ARG A 84 10.94 -8.86 3.09
C ARG A 84 9.88 -9.69 2.35
N HIS A 85 9.31 -9.17 1.28
CA HIS A 85 8.25 -9.85 0.50
C HIS A 85 7.05 -10.23 1.37
N LYS A 86 6.68 -9.37 2.33
CA LYS A 86 5.53 -9.64 3.20
C LYS A 86 4.87 -8.36 3.69
N THR A 87 3.61 -8.50 4.09
CA THR A 87 2.84 -7.41 4.70
C THR A 87 3.43 -7.02 6.05
N ILE A 88 3.55 -5.72 6.28
CA ILE A 88 4.05 -5.16 7.54
C ILE A 88 2.93 -4.34 8.18
N VAL A 89 2.59 -4.68 9.42
CA VAL A 89 1.61 -3.93 10.23
C VAL A 89 2.39 -3.14 11.29
N VAL A 90 2.20 -1.84 11.33
CA VAL A 90 2.90 -0.95 12.25
C VAL A 90 1.89 -0.20 13.13
N PRO A 91 1.68 -0.65 14.38
CA PRO A 91 0.74 0.03 15.28
C PRO A 91 1.17 1.43 15.68
N ASP A 92 2.48 1.69 15.72
CA ASP A 92 3.04 2.99 16.06
C ASP A 92 4.31 3.23 15.23
N VAL A 93 4.22 4.17 14.28
CA VAL A 93 5.33 4.44 13.35
C VAL A 93 6.59 4.95 14.05
N GLU A 94 6.46 5.59 15.23
CA GLU A 94 7.61 6.06 15.99
C GLU A 94 8.42 4.91 16.57
N GLN A 95 7.81 3.73 16.72
CA GLN A 95 8.48 2.52 17.21
C GLN A 95 9.09 1.70 16.07
N PHE A 96 8.87 2.06 14.83
CA PHE A 96 9.39 1.32 13.67
C PHE A 96 10.82 1.79 13.34
N PRO A 97 11.82 0.89 13.42
CA PRO A 97 13.20 1.27 13.13
C PRO A 97 13.37 1.77 11.69
N GLY A 98 13.95 2.96 11.54
CA GLY A 98 14.20 3.53 10.23
C GLY A 98 12.96 4.09 9.52
N HIS A 99 11.88 4.35 10.26
CA HIS A 99 10.67 4.94 9.69
C HIS A 99 10.98 6.24 8.93
N ILE A 100 10.44 6.35 7.71
CA ILE A 100 10.53 7.56 6.90
C ILE A 100 9.27 8.38 7.13
N ALA A 101 9.42 9.53 7.79
CA ALA A 101 8.29 10.42 8.10
C ALA A 101 8.00 11.32 6.90
N CYS A 102 7.14 10.86 5.97
CA CYS A 102 6.65 11.69 4.86
C CYS A 102 5.59 12.68 5.35
N SER A 103 4.98 12.41 6.50
CA SER A 103 4.08 13.32 7.20
C SER A 103 4.18 13.08 8.70
N ALA A 104 4.24 14.17 9.46
CA ALA A 104 4.25 14.10 10.93
C ALA A 104 2.89 13.66 11.51
N GLU A 105 1.83 13.67 10.70
CA GLU A 105 0.48 13.29 11.15
C GLU A 105 0.22 11.80 11.10
N SER A 106 1.00 11.03 10.34
CA SER A 106 0.85 9.57 10.28
C SER A 106 1.31 8.96 11.60
N ARG A 107 0.48 8.08 12.19
CA ARG A 107 0.77 7.44 13.47
C ARG A 107 0.80 5.92 13.40
N SER A 108 0.03 5.32 12.51
CA SER A 108 0.07 3.87 12.26
C SER A 108 -0.01 3.61 10.77
N GLU A 109 0.41 2.42 10.35
CA GLU A 109 0.57 2.12 8.94
C GLU A 109 0.45 0.62 8.68
N ILE A 110 -0.06 0.26 7.49
CA ILE A 110 0.03 -1.11 6.97
C ILE A 110 0.51 -1.02 5.53
N VAL A 111 1.46 -1.89 5.16
CA VAL A 111 2.00 -1.95 3.80
C VAL A 111 1.91 -3.38 3.31
N VAL A 112 1.30 -3.55 2.13
CA VAL A 112 1.04 -4.86 1.53
C VAL A 112 1.78 -4.96 0.19
N PRO A 113 2.69 -5.92 0.00
CA PRO A 113 3.39 -6.06 -1.27
C PRO A 113 2.48 -6.64 -2.35
N VAL A 114 2.72 -6.19 -3.58
CA VAL A 114 2.06 -6.69 -4.79
C VAL A 114 3.06 -7.53 -5.55
N PHE A 115 2.70 -8.78 -5.86
CA PHE A 115 3.59 -9.73 -6.53
C PHE A 115 3.17 -9.94 -7.98
N ASN A 116 4.16 -10.13 -8.86
CA ASN A 116 3.89 -10.62 -10.21
C ASN A 116 3.85 -12.15 -10.22
N GLU A 117 3.69 -12.74 -11.41
CA GLU A 117 3.54 -14.18 -11.60
C GLU A 117 4.74 -14.99 -11.14
N ILE A 118 5.95 -14.40 -11.15
CA ILE A 118 7.17 -15.07 -10.72
C ILE A 118 7.53 -14.80 -9.26
N GLY A 119 6.65 -14.13 -8.51
CA GLY A 119 6.85 -13.85 -7.10
C GLY A 119 7.73 -12.64 -6.79
N ALA A 120 8.03 -11.80 -7.78
CA ALA A 120 8.74 -10.55 -7.53
C ALA A 120 7.77 -9.46 -7.11
N VAL A 121 8.20 -8.58 -6.20
CA VAL A 121 7.41 -7.43 -5.79
C VAL A 121 7.48 -6.36 -6.88
N THR A 122 6.31 -5.93 -7.38
CA THR A 122 6.21 -4.89 -8.42
C THR A 122 5.71 -3.57 -7.87
N ALA A 123 5.05 -3.60 -6.72
CA ALA A 123 4.51 -2.43 -6.04
C ALA A 123 4.21 -2.77 -4.60
N VAL A 124 3.89 -1.75 -3.81
CA VAL A 124 3.32 -1.94 -2.47
C VAL A 124 2.08 -1.06 -2.35
N LEU A 125 1.07 -1.57 -1.64
CA LEU A 125 -0.08 -0.78 -1.18
C LEU A 125 0.26 -0.25 0.20
N ASP A 126 0.23 1.07 0.37
CA ASP A 126 0.50 1.75 1.62
C ASP A 126 -0.77 2.42 2.14
N ILE A 127 -1.12 2.16 3.39
CA ILE A 127 -2.27 2.80 4.04
C ILE A 127 -1.79 3.38 5.37
N ASP A 128 -2.04 4.67 5.57
CA ASP A 128 -1.62 5.40 6.76
C ASP A 128 -2.82 5.95 7.51
N SER A 129 -2.71 5.98 8.84
CA SER A 129 -3.72 6.55 9.72
C SER A 129 -3.10 7.56 10.68
N ARG A 130 -3.88 8.57 11.06
CA ARG A 130 -3.50 9.53 12.10
C ARG A 130 -3.76 8.98 13.50
N GLU A 131 -4.34 7.80 13.60
CA GLU A 131 -4.61 7.13 14.87
C GLU A 131 -3.60 6.01 15.12
N LEU A 132 -3.25 5.77 16.38
CA LEU A 132 -2.44 4.63 16.76
C LEU A 132 -3.23 3.34 16.57
N ALA A 133 -2.53 2.27 16.20
CA ALA A 133 -3.08 0.91 16.13
C ALA A 133 -4.35 0.82 15.27
N ALA A 134 -4.41 1.61 14.18
CA ALA A 134 -5.57 1.59 13.28
C ALA A 134 -5.68 0.28 12.50
N PHE A 135 -4.57 -0.46 12.35
CA PHE A 135 -4.50 -1.70 11.60
C PHE A 135 -4.00 -2.83 12.47
N SER A 136 -4.45 -4.06 12.18
CA SER A 136 -4.02 -5.26 12.88
C SER A 136 -3.85 -6.40 11.89
N ASP A 137 -3.45 -7.58 12.39
CA ASP A 137 -3.35 -8.78 11.55
C ASP A 137 -4.69 -9.17 10.92
N ASP A 138 -5.80 -8.70 11.46
CA ASP A 138 -7.13 -8.93 10.89
C ASP A 138 -7.31 -8.25 9.53
N ASP A 139 -6.56 -7.19 9.25
CA ASP A 139 -6.62 -6.47 7.96
C ASP A 139 -5.80 -7.16 6.86
N VAL A 140 -4.88 -8.04 7.22
CA VAL A 140 -3.90 -8.60 6.28
C VAL A 140 -4.52 -9.48 5.19
N PRO A 141 -5.34 -10.51 5.52
CA PRO A 141 -5.85 -11.40 4.47
C PRO A 141 -6.72 -10.68 3.44
N GLY A 142 -7.56 -9.76 3.88
CA GLY A 142 -8.45 -9.01 3.00
C GLY A 142 -7.70 -8.10 2.05
N LEU A 143 -6.70 -7.37 2.56
CA LEU A 143 -5.89 -6.48 1.73
C LEU A 143 -5.00 -7.27 0.76
N GLU A 144 -4.44 -8.40 1.19
CA GLU A 144 -3.64 -9.26 0.30
C GLU A 144 -4.50 -9.79 -0.85
N LYS A 145 -5.75 -10.16 -0.57
CA LYS A 145 -6.68 -10.60 -1.60
C LYS A 145 -7.00 -9.47 -2.59
N ILE A 146 -7.21 -8.25 -2.10
CA ILE A 146 -7.52 -7.10 -2.95
C ILE A 146 -6.35 -6.78 -3.88
N VAL A 147 -5.12 -6.73 -3.37
CA VAL A 147 -3.96 -6.43 -4.24
C VAL A 147 -3.67 -7.54 -5.24
N SER A 148 -4.20 -8.74 -5.04
CA SER A 148 -4.10 -9.82 -6.03
C SER A 148 -4.86 -9.51 -7.32
N LEU A 149 -5.69 -8.46 -7.32
CA LEU A 149 -6.34 -7.97 -8.54
C LEU A 149 -5.38 -7.20 -9.48
N LEU A 150 -4.17 -6.92 -9.03
CA LEU A 150 -3.15 -6.21 -9.83
C LEU A 150 -2.26 -7.12 -10.70
#